data_f354f94fec2445e38c248879810c03e0
#
_entry.id   f354f94fec2445e38c248879810c03e0
#
_cell.length_a   1.000
_cell.length_b   1.000
_cell.length_c   1.000
_cell.angle_alpha   90.00
_cell.angle_beta   90.00
_cell.angle_gamma   90.00
#
_symmetry.space_group_name_H-M   'P 1'
#
loop_
_entity.id
_entity.type
_entity.pdbx_description
1 polymer ?
#
loop_
_entity_poly.entity_id
_entity_poly.type
_entity_poly.pdbx_seq_one_letter_code
_entity_poly.pdbx_strand_id
1 'polypeptide(L)'
;MISENALAQTFGVSRTPVRGALAVLSKRGLLNVVPRRGYVLKRAIRDQDLEPYSDLASEDDKLVQQMASDRFSGELPDNVTETELMRRYGVARGALARVLNGLVLDNVIERRSGHGWRFLPALDATQLHEDSYRFRLLIEPACILEPGFRLDKPRAQRLRQIHVELLSDGLEKLSSGKFFELNAEFHEFVASCSRNRFLEQAVIHQNRLRRFFSYIAVFAPERMRVSFSEHVAILDRLMAGEREHAATLLWRHLLGSSRVKPRFQDHR
;
A
#
# COMPACT_ATOMS: atom_id res chain seq x y z
N MET A 1 -17.64 20.55 -5.07
CA MET A 1 -17.41 21.38 -3.87
C MET A 1 -16.90 20.47 -2.76
N ILE A 2 -15.87 20.86 -2.04
CA ILE A 2 -15.19 20.06 -1.01
C ILE A 2 -15.58 20.61 0.35
N SER A 3 -16.18 19.79 1.20
CA SER A 3 -16.67 20.14 2.53
C SER A 3 -15.74 19.58 3.62
N GLU A 4 -15.33 20.41 4.59
CA GLU A 4 -14.54 19.95 5.75
C GLU A 4 -15.23 18.79 6.49
N ASN A 5 -16.55 18.87 6.64
CA ASN A 5 -17.33 17.85 7.35
C ASN A 5 -17.35 16.52 6.59
N ALA A 6 -17.58 16.58 5.26
CA ALA A 6 -17.61 15.38 4.45
C ALA A 6 -16.24 14.68 4.45
N LEU A 7 -15.15 15.42 4.32
CA LEU A 7 -13.80 14.85 4.39
C LEU A 7 -13.48 14.29 5.79
N ALA A 8 -13.87 15.00 6.86
CA ALA A 8 -13.67 14.51 8.22
C ALA A 8 -14.38 13.18 8.46
N GLN A 9 -15.60 13.03 7.95
CA GLN A 9 -16.33 11.76 7.98
C GLN A 9 -15.67 10.69 7.11
N THR A 10 -15.28 11.02 5.89
CA THR A 10 -14.64 10.08 4.95
C THR A 10 -13.33 9.52 5.52
N PHE A 11 -12.52 10.38 6.17
CA PHE A 11 -11.22 9.98 6.72
C PHE A 11 -11.26 9.55 8.19
N GLY A 12 -12.43 9.60 8.84
CA GLY A 12 -12.57 9.21 10.26
C GLY A 12 -11.77 10.10 11.23
N VAL A 13 -11.57 11.38 10.89
CA VAL A 13 -10.76 12.34 11.68
C VAL A 13 -11.59 13.55 12.11
N SER A 14 -11.08 14.33 13.07
CA SER A 14 -11.72 15.61 13.44
C SER A 14 -11.55 16.67 12.33
N ARG A 15 -12.34 17.73 12.39
CA ARG A 15 -12.30 18.82 11.38
C ARG A 15 -10.98 19.60 11.37
N THR A 16 -10.28 19.64 12.49
CA THR A 16 -9.04 20.43 12.64
C THR A 16 -7.93 20.02 11.67
N PRO A 17 -7.53 18.72 11.59
CA PRO A 17 -6.52 18.30 10.61
C PRO A 17 -7.00 18.48 9.15
N VAL A 18 -8.30 18.27 8.89
CA VAL A 18 -8.87 18.50 7.55
C VAL A 18 -8.73 19.96 7.14
N ARG A 19 -9.07 20.89 8.02
CA ARG A 19 -8.89 22.34 7.77
C ARG A 19 -7.45 22.69 7.53
N GLY A 20 -6.51 22.14 8.32
CA GLY A 20 -5.08 22.32 8.12
C GLY A 20 -4.62 21.86 6.73
N ALA A 21 -5.02 20.67 6.33
CA ALA A 21 -4.70 20.12 5.00
C ALA A 21 -5.27 20.97 3.86
N LEU A 22 -6.55 21.38 3.96
CA LEU A 22 -7.19 22.24 2.95
C LEU A 22 -6.53 23.62 2.85
N ALA A 23 -6.07 24.18 3.97
CA ALA A 23 -5.32 25.44 3.98
C ALA A 23 -3.97 25.30 3.26
N VAL A 24 -3.26 24.19 3.46
CA VAL A 24 -1.99 23.89 2.76
C VAL A 24 -2.24 23.76 1.25
N LEU A 25 -3.25 22.99 0.83
CA LEU A 25 -3.60 22.82 -0.58
C LEU A 25 -4.03 24.15 -1.24
N SER A 26 -4.72 25.01 -0.48
CA SER A 26 -5.09 26.34 -0.95
C SER A 26 -3.88 27.26 -1.12
N LYS A 27 -2.93 27.26 -0.16
CA LYS A 27 -1.67 28.01 -0.27
C LYS A 27 -0.83 27.57 -1.47
N ARG A 28 -0.90 26.29 -1.84
CA ARG A 28 -0.24 25.73 -3.04
C ARG A 28 -0.99 26.00 -4.34
N GLY A 29 -2.10 26.70 -4.28
CA GLY A 29 -2.88 27.10 -5.46
C GLY A 29 -3.68 25.95 -6.12
N LEU A 30 -3.90 24.85 -5.41
CA LEU A 30 -4.72 23.73 -5.88
C LEU A 30 -6.20 23.93 -5.58
N LEU A 31 -6.52 24.66 -4.51
CA LEU A 31 -7.88 24.94 -4.07
C LEU A 31 -8.15 26.43 -3.99
N ASN A 32 -9.36 26.84 -4.33
CA ASN A 32 -9.93 28.14 -4.02
C ASN A 32 -10.88 28.03 -2.82
N VAL A 33 -10.77 28.95 -1.89
CA VAL A 33 -11.72 29.09 -0.77
C VAL A 33 -12.96 29.80 -1.28
N VAL A 34 -14.13 29.18 -1.10
CA VAL A 34 -15.42 29.81 -1.38
C VAL A 34 -16.08 30.18 -0.05
N PRO A 35 -16.22 31.49 0.27
CA PRO A 35 -16.78 31.92 1.56
C PRO A 35 -18.12 31.24 1.85
N ARG A 36 -18.26 30.66 3.05
CA ARG A 36 -19.45 29.94 3.57
C ARG A 36 -19.82 28.67 2.80
N ARG A 37 -19.09 28.26 1.75
CA ARG A 37 -19.39 27.07 0.93
C ARG A 37 -18.27 26.02 0.95
N GLY A 38 -17.07 26.33 1.46
CA GLY A 38 -15.94 25.38 1.53
C GLY A 38 -14.90 25.62 0.45
N TYR A 39 -14.44 24.59 -0.21
CA TYR A 39 -13.32 24.64 -1.15
C TYR A 39 -13.73 24.10 -2.52
N VAL A 40 -13.11 24.63 -3.58
CA VAL A 40 -13.28 24.17 -4.96
C VAL A 40 -11.89 23.97 -5.58
N LEU A 41 -11.72 22.92 -6.37
CA LEU A 41 -10.51 22.73 -7.16
C LEU A 41 -10.34 23.90 -8.12
N LYS A 42 -9.18 24.52 -8.10
CA LYS A 42 -8.84 25.63 -9.01
C LYS A 42 -8.61 25.14 -10.43
N ARG A 43 -8.12 23.92 -10.58
CA ARG A 43 -7.86 23.21 -11.83
C ARG A 43 -7.84 21.70 -11.58
N ALA A 44 -7.79 20.90 -12.62
CA ALA A 44 -7.52 19.47 -12.50
C ALA A 44 -6.16 19.24 -11.81
N ILE A 45 -6.12 18.28 -10.89
CA ILE A 45 -4.89 17.85 -10.23
C ILE A 45 -4.09 17.05 -11.27
N ARG A 46 -2.81 17.38 -11.42
CA ARG A 46 -1.85 16.66 -12.28
C ARG A 46 -0.90 15.88 -11.38
N ASP A 47 -0.27 14.85 -11.93
CA ASP A 47 0.66 13.99 -11.18
C ASP A 47 1.81 14.79 -10.56
N GLN A 48 2.33 15.80 -11.27
CA GLN A 48 3.32 16.75 -10.74
C GLN A 48 2.87 17.52 -9.48
N ASP A 49 1.57 17.65 -9.25
CA ASP A 49 1.04 18.29 -8.04
C ASP A 49 1.09 17.33 -6.83
N LEU A 50 1.23 16.03 -7.10
CA LEU A 50 1.32 14.95 -6.11
C LEU A 50 2.78 14.57 -5.82
N GLU A 51 3.73 14.88 -6.73
CA GLU A 51 5.16 14.59 -6.54
C GLU A 51 5.74 15.06 -5.20
N PRO A 52 5.43 16.27 -4.68
CA PRO A 52 5.92 16.70 -3.38
C PRO A 52 5.41 15.87 -2.19
N TYR A 53 4.47 14.96 -2.44
CA TYR A 53 3.90 14.05 -1.45
C TYR A 53 4.30 12.59 -1.67
N SER A 54 4.86 12.26 -2.84
CA SER A 54 5.28 10.90 -3.18
C SER A 54 6.57 10.47 -2.47
N ASP A 55 7.46 11.43 -2.18
CA ASP A 55 8.78 11.16 -1.58
C ASP A 55 8.83 11.43 -0.06
N LEU A 56 7.75 11.98 0.49
CA LEU A 56 7.62 12.10 1.93
C LEU A 56 7.10 10.75 2.46
N ALA A 57 8.02 9.82 2.70
CA ALA A 57 7.73 8.83 3.73
C ALA A 57 7.25 9.65 4.93
N SER A 58 5.97 9.51 5.30
CA SER A 58 5.42 10.26 6.43
C SER A 58 6.26 9.92 7.66
N GLU A 59 6.34 10.78 8.65
CA GLU A 59 7.02 10.43 9.92
C GLU A 59 6.42 9.14 10.49
N ASP A 60 5.15 8.88 10.21
CA ASP A 60 4.48 7.65 10.57
C ASP A 60 5.06 6.43 9.79
N ASP A 61 5.36 6.58 8.47
CA ASP A 61 5.99 5.52 7.67
C ASP A 61 7.43 5.23 8.13
N LYS A 62 8.20 6.26 8.47
CA LYS A 62 9.55 6.10 9.04
C LYS A 62 9.49 5.33 10.36
N LEU A 63 8.52 5.65 11.21
CA LEU A 63 8.31 4.93 12.47
C LEU A 63 7.96 3.46 12.22
N VAL A 64 7.05 3.18 11.29
CA VAL A 64 6.71 1.79 10.91
C VAL A 64 7.93 1.05 10.38
N GLN A 65 8.74 1.69 9.55
CA GLN A 65 9.98 1.11 9.03
C GLN A 65 10.97 0.76 10.14
N GLN A 66 11.20 1.67 11.11
CA GLN A 66 12.04 1.41 12.26
C GLN A 66 11.50 0.25 13.11
N MET A 67 10.18 0.26 13.40
CA MET A 67 9.55 -0.82 14.15
C MET A 67 9.68 -2.17 13.43
N ALA A 68 9.52 -2.19 12.10
CA ALA A 68 9.71 -3.39 11.29
C ALA A 68 11.16 -3.89 11.38
N SER A 69 12.14 -3.00 11.20
CA SER A 69 13.56 -3.33 11.31
C SER A 69 13.90 -3.93 12.67
N ASP A 70 13.51 -3.27 13.76
CA ASP A 70 13.77 -3.72 15.13
C ASP A 70 13.06 -5.05 15.45
N ARG A 71 11.88 -5.27 14.85
CA ARG A 71 11.15 -6.52 15.02
C ARG A 71 11.88 -7.68 14.36
N PHE A 72 12.42 -7.47 13.17
CA PHE A 72 13.14 -8.50 12.42
C PHE A 72 14.55 -8.77 12.94
N SER A 73 15.23 -7.75 13.50
CA SER A 73 16.50 -7.95 14.19
C SER A 73 16.36 -8.61 15.57
N GLY A 74 15.12 -8.82 16.04
CA GLY A 74 14.85 -9.35 17.37
C GLY A 74 15.00 -8.34 18.50
N GLU A 75 15.25 -7.08 18.17
CA GLU A 75 15.42 -6.00 19.17
C GLU A 75 14.08 -5.52 19.75
N LEU A 76 12.99 -5.69 19.01
CA LEU A 76 11.64 -5.35 19.47
C LEU A 76 10.92 -6.63 19.91
N PRO A 77 10.61 -6.79 21.22
CA PRO A 77 9.97 -8.00 21.73
C PRO A 77 8.50 -8.12 21.28
N ASP A 78 7.91 -9.32 21.43
CA ASP A 78 6.52 -9.59 21.09
C ASP A 78 5.56 -8.68 21.83
N ASN A 79 5.83 -8.41 23.10
CA ASN A 79 4.97 -7.61 23.96
C ASN A 79 5.62 -6.26 24.25
N VAL A 80 4.89 -5.18 23.98
CA VAL A 80 5.39 -3.82 24.15
C VAL A 80 4.31 -2.92 24.76
N THR A 81 4.76 -1.86 25.43
CA THR A 81 3.88 -0.80 25.94
C THR A 81 4.03 0.50 25.14
N GLU A 82 3.01 1.35 25.15
CA GLU A 82 3.10 2.67 24.51
C GLU A 82 4.27 3.50 25.08
N THR A 83 4.50 3.43 26.38
CA THR A 83 5.58 4.17 27.05
C THR A 83 6.96 3.71 26.58
N GLU A 84 7.17 2.40 26.42
CA GLU A 84 8.42 1.85 25.88
C GLU A 84 8.66 2.28 24.45
N LEU A 85 7.61 2.18 23.58
CA LEU A 85 7.69 2.58 22.18
C LEU A 85 7.95 4.08 22.03
N MET A 86 7.26 4.92 22.80
CA MET A 86 7.49 6.38 22.81
C MET A 86 8.93 6.70 23.18
N ARG A 87 9.47 6.07 24.24
CA ARG A 87 10.85 6.26 24.68
C ARG A 87 11.87 5.75 23.65
N ARG A 88 11.62 4.56 23.08
CA ARG A 88 12.54 3.94 22.11
C ARG A 88 12.67 4.77 20.84
N TYR A 89 11.54 5.24 20.30
CA TYR A 89 11.51 5.93 19.01
C TYR A 89 11.46 7.47 19.12
N GLY A 90 11.40 8.03 20.32
CA GLY A 90 11.38 9.48 20.52
C GLY A 90 10.12 10.16 19.97
N VAL A 91 8.99 9.47 19.89
CA VAL A 91 7.77 9.96 19.25
C VAL A 91 6.70 10.37 20.24
N ALA A 92 5.88 11.35 19.86
CA ALA A 92 4.72 11.77 20.63
C ALA A 92 3.60 10.72 20.61
N ARG A 93 2.81 10.67 21.70
CA ARG A 93 1.70 9.71 21.86
C ARG A 93 0.75 9.69 20.67
N GLY A 94 0.41 10.87 20.10
CA GLY A 94 -0.52 10.97 18.99
C GLY A 94 0.02 10.32 17.70
N ALA A 95 1.31 10.47 17.40
CA ALA A 95 1.96 9.84 16.26
C ALA A 95 2.01 8.30 16.46
N LEU A 96 2.44 7.86 17.64
CA LEU A 96 2.46 6.44 17.97
C LEU A 96 1.06 5.80 17.88
N ALA A 97 0.02 6.47 18.38
CA ALA A 97 -1.34 5.96 18.34
C ALA A 97 -1.85 5.78 16.90
N ARG A 98 -1.50 6.68 15.96
CA ARG A 98 -1.86 6.50 14.54
C ARG A 98 -1.18 5.27 13.95
N VAL A 99 0.12 5.13 14.19
CA VAL A 99 0.89 3.97 13.72
C VAL A 99 0.35 2.67 14.28
N LEU A 100 0.15 2.59 15.60
CA LEU A 100 -0.38 1.39 16.23
C LEU A 100 -1.78 1.02 15.73
N ASN A 101 -2.67 2.01 15.52
CA ASN A 101 -3.97 1.75 14.92
C ASN A 101 -3.85 1.24 13.47
N GLY A 102 -2.92 1.75 12.68
CA GLY A 102 -2.62 1.22 11.34
C GLY A 102 -2.17 -0.25 11.41
N LEU A 103 -1.22 -0.57 12.30
CA LEU A 103 -0.71 -1.92 12.47
C LEU A 103 -1.78 -2.91 12.99
N VAL A 104 -2.76 -2.44 13.78
CA VAL A 104 -3.93 -3.25 14.16
C VAL A 104 -4.81 -3.56 12.95
N LEU A 105 -5.10 -2.55 12.13
CA LEU A 105 -5.89 -2.74 10.90
C LEU A 105 -5.19 -3.68 9.91
N ASP A 106 -3.86 -3.69 9.93
CA ASP A 106 -3.02 -4.57 9.12
C ASP A 106 -2.82 -5.96 9.76
N ASN A 107 -3.43 -6.22 10.93
CA ASN A 107 -3.25 -7.46 11.71
C ASN A 107 -1.79 -7.79 12.05
N VAL A 108 -0.96 -6.78 12.23
CA VAL A 108 0.45 -6.93 12.66
C VAL A 108 0.55 -7.02 14.18
N ILE A 109 -0.31 -6.25 14.86
CA ILE A 109 -0.38 -6.20 16.32
C ILE A 109 -1.81 -6.31 16.81
N GLU A 110 -1.98 -6.73 18.06
CA GLU A 110 -3.25 -6.70 18.78
C GLU A 110 -3.11 -6.05 20.16
N ARG A 111 -4.22 -5.58 20.71
CA ARG A 111 -4.26 -5.12 22.10
C ARG A 111 -4.23 -6.31 23.05
N ARG A 112 -3.38 -6.20 24.08
CA ARG A 112 -3.38 -7.17 25.19
C ARG A 112 -4.49 -6.86 26.17
N SER A 113 -5.03 -7.91 26.78
CA SER A 113 -5.89 -7.78 27.95
C SER A 113 -5.08 -7.13 29.10
N GLY A 114 -5.46 -5.93 29.51
CA GLY A 114 -4.73 -5.11 30.48
C GLY A 114 -4.04 -3.94 29.79
N HIS A 115 -2.72 -3.97 29.66
CA HIS A 115 -1.95 -2.85 29.12
C HIS A 115 -0.96 -3.29 28.05
N GLY A 116 -0.88 -2.50 26.95
CA GLY A 116 0.11 -2.67 25.89
C GLY A 116 -0.40 -3.45 24.69
N TRP A 117 0.55 -3.86 23.88
CA TRP A 117 0.36 -4.42 22.55
C TRP A 117 1.15 -5.72 22.43
N ARG A 118 0.65 -6.62 21.60
CA ARG A 118 1.36 -7.83 21.23
C ARG A 118 1.51 -7.86 19.71
N PHE A 119 2.74 -8.00 19.24
CA PHE A 119 2.95 -8.39 17.85
C PHE A 119 2.38 -9.80 17.69
N LEU A 120 1.51 -9.95 16.69
CA LEU A 120 1.02 -11.25 16.32
C LEU A 120 2.21 -12.10 15.90
N PRO A 121 2.20 -13.43 16.17
CA PRO A 121 3.32 -14.27 15.80
C PRO A 121 3.62 -14.00 14.33
N ALA A 122 4.72 -13.30 14.07
CA ALA A 122 5.27 -13.30 12.74
C ALA A 122 5.60 -14.77 12.52
N LEU A 123 4.79 -15.46 11.74
CA LEU A 123 5.30 -16.58 10.99
C LEU A 123 6.67 -16.13 10.50
N ASP A 124 7.70 -16.96 10.66
CA ASP A 124 8.99 -16.69 10.01
C ASP A 124 8.70 -15.96 8.71
N ALA A 125 9.35 -14.83 8.47
CA ALA A 125 9.04 -13.99 7.29
C ALA A 125 9.02 -14.82 6.01
N THR A 126 9.78 -15.89 5.97
CA THR A 126 9.80 -16.90 4.91
C THR A 126 8.47 -17.68 4.84
N GLN A 127 7.97 -18.17 5.98
CA GLN A 127 6.71 -18.94 6.04
C GLN A 127 5.52 -18.03 5.70
N LEU A 128 5.49 -16.81 6.21
CA LEU A 128 4.43 -15.85 5.87
C LEU A 128 4.43 -15.51 4.38
N HIS A 129 5.63 -15.35 3.79
CA HIS A 129 5.78 -15.13 2.36
C HIS A 129 5.20 -16.30 1.56
N GLU A 130 5.58 -17.53 1.90
CA GLU A 130 5.10 -18.73 1.21
C GLU A 130 3.58 -18.91 1.35
N ASP A 131 3.03 -18.75 2.54
CA ASP A 131 1.60 -18.88 2.80
C ASP A 131 0.79 -17.79 2.09
N SER A 132 1.27 -16.55 2.11
CA SER A 132 0.66 -15.44 1.40
C SER A 132 0.61 -15.70 -0.11
N TYR A 133 1.70 -16.17 -0.71
CA TYR A 133 1.70 -16.46 -2.14
C TYR A 133 0.84 -17.66 -2.52
N ARG A 134 0.80 -18.72 -1.70
CA ARG A 134 -0.14 -19.84 -1.91
C ARG A 134 -1.59 -19.36 -1.91
N PHE A 135 -1.94 -18.50 -0.97
CA PHE A 135 -3.28 -17.90 -0.91
C PHE A 135 -3.58 -17.02 -2.12
N ARG A 136 -2.65 -16.14 -2.50
CA ARG A 136 -2.79 -15.25 -3.65
C ARG A 136 -2.95 -16.01 -4.96
N LEU A 137 -2.20 -17.10 -5.15
CA LEU A 137 -2.32 -17.98 -6.33
C LEU A 137 -3.72 -18.58 -6.48
N LEU A 138 -4.44 -18.79 -5.38
CA LEU A 138 -5.82 -19.29 -5.39
C LEU A 138 -6.82 -18.18 -5.74
N ILE A 139 -6.69 -16.99 -5.15
CA ILE A 139 -7.74 -15.97 -5.20
C ILE A 139 -7.57 -14.94 -6.34
N GLU A 140 -6.35 -14.52 -6.66
CA GLU A 140 -6.18 -13.40 -7.59
C GLU A 140 -6.49 -13.76 -9.06
N PRO A 141 -6.07 -14.92 -9.60
CA PRO A 141 -6.53 -15.34 -10.92
C PRO A 141 -8.05 -15.56 -10.95
N ALA A 142 -8.65 -16.05 -9.85
CA ALA A 142 -10.08 -16.20 -9.71
C ALA A 142 -10.83 -14.85 -9.79
N CYS A 143 -10.24 -13.75 -9.30
CA CYS A 143 -10.82 -12.41 -9.46
C CYS A 143 -11.09 -12.06 -10.93
N ILE A 144 -10.16 -12.41 -11.83
CA ILE A 144 -10.30 -12.14 -13.26
C ILE A 144 -11.39 -13.01 -13.88
N LEU A 145 -11.55 -14.24 -13.38
CA LEU A 145 -12.49 -15.22 -13.92
C LEU A 145 -13.92 -15.09 -13.34
N GLU A 146 -14.11 -14.22 -12.32
CA GLU A 146 -15.44 -13.98 -11.74
C GLU A 146 -16.48 -13.61 -12.80
N PRO A 147 -17.70 -14.18 -12.75
CA PRO A 147 -18.76 -13.84 -13.72
C PRO A 147 -19.09 -12.36 -13.77
N GLY A 148 -18.95 -11.68 -12.63
CA GLY A 148 -19.21 -10.23 -12.49
C GLY A 148 -18.05 -9.34 -12.94
N PHE A 149 -16.94 -9.88 -13.39
CA PHE A 149 -15.75 -9.10 -13.74
C PHE A 149 -16.05 -8.01 -14.78
N ARG A 150 -15.67 -6.78 -14.46
CA ARG A 150 -15.79 -5.62 -15.37
C ARG A 150 -14.55 -4.76 -15.25
N LEU A 151 -13.78 -4.70 -16.32
CA LEU A 151 -12.56 -3.89 -16.38
C LEU A 151 -12.90 -2.39 -16.38
N ASP A 152 -12.33 -1.66 -15.44
CA ASP A 152 -12.25 -0.19 -15.49
C ASP A 152 -11.12 0.19 -16.47
N LYS A 153 -11.50 0.35 -17.75
CA LYS A 153 -10.54 0.63 -18.84
C LYS A 153 -9.71 1.91 -18.60
N PRO A 154 -10.30 3.06 -18.19
CA PRO A 154 -9.52 4.26 -17.90
C PRO A 154 -8.46 4.06 -16.83
N ARG A 155 -8.79 3.34 -15.75
CA ARG A 155 -7.83 3.02 -14.68
C ARG A 155 -6.77 2.02 -15.13
N ALA A 156 -7.15 1.00 -15.91
CA ALA A 156 -6.22 0.05 -16.51
C ALA A 156 -5.18 0.74 -17.39
N GLN A 157 -5.62 1.66 -18.27
CA GLN A 157 -4.73 2.44 -19.14
C GLN A 157 -3.76 3.30 -18.34
N ARG A 158 -4.22 3.95 -17.28
CA ARG A 158 -3.37 4.75 -16.39
C ARG A 158 -2.30 3.92 -15.70
N LEU A 159 -2.68 2.80 -15.08
CA LEU A 159 -1.74 1.90 -14.42
C LEU A 159 -0.71 1.35 -15.42
N ARG A 160 -1.16 0.96 -16.60
CA ARG A 160 -0.27 0.52 -17.68
C ARG A 160 0.75 1.59 -18.05
N GLN A 161 0.30 2.83 -18.22
CA GLN A 161 1.16 3.94 -18.58
C GLN A 161 2.24 4.19 -17.52
N ILE A 162 1.86 4.21 -16.24
CA ILE A 162 2.81 4.35 -15.11
C ILE A 162 3.88 3.25 -15.16
N HIS A 163 3.48 2.00 -15.36
CA HIS A 163 4.43 0.88 -15.41
C HIS A 163 5.36 0.96 -16.64
N VAL A 164 4.85 1.37 -17.80
CA VAL A 164 5.67 1.57 -19.02
C VAL A 164 6.69 2.70 -18.83
N GLU A 165 6.29 3.81 -18.23
CA GLU A 165 7.19 4.94 -17.92
C GLU A 165 8.30 4.52 -16.97
N LEU A 166 7.98 3.76 -15.92
CA LEU A 166 8.97 3.22 -14.99
C LEU A 166 9.94 2.24 -15.67
N LEU A 167 9.46 1.44 -16.60
CA LEU A 167 10.31 0.50 -17.36
C LEU A 167 11.29 1.22 -18.28
N SER A 168 10.94 2.41 -18.78
CA SER A 168 11.83 3.16 -19.69
C SER A 168 12.93 3.90 -18.93
N ASP A 169 12.64 4.61 -17.82
CA ASP A 169 13.62 5.52 -17.19
C ASP A 169 13.55 5.63 -15.66
N GLY A 170 12.61 4.90 -15.00
CA GLY A 170 12.28 5.19 -13.61
C GLY A 170 12.81 4.19 -12.57
N LEU A 171 13.23 3.00 -12.98
CA LEU A 171 13.48 1.89 -12.04
C LEU A 171 14.69 2.12 -11.11
N GLU A 172 15.73 2.77 -11.57
CA GLU A 172 16.94 2.99 -10.77
C GLU A 172 16.71 3.97 -9.59
N LYS A 173 15.69 4.81 -9.73
CA LYS A 173 15.30 5.81 -8.70
C LYS A 173 14.16 5.32 -7.81
N LEU A 174 13.59 4.16 -8.12
CA LEU A 174 12.42 3.65 -7.42
C LEU A 174 12.81 3.00 -6.09
N SER A 175 12.30 3.54 -4.99
CA SER A 175 12.48 2.91 -3.68
C SER A 175 11.69 1.59 -3.57
N SER A 176 12.15 0.68 -2.72
CA SER A 176 11.44 -0.58 -2.45
C SER A 176 10.02 -0.36 -1.92
N GLY A 177 9.82 0.67 -1.10
CA GLY A 177 8.48 1.04 -0.61
C GLY A 177 7.56 1.48 -1.74
N LYS A 178 8.06 2.35 -2.65
CA LYS A 178 7.27 2.81 -3.79
C LYS A 178 6.98 1.68 -4.79
N PHE A 179 7.94 0.79 -5.01
CA PHE A 179 7.71 -0.42 -5.78
C PHE A 179 6.58 -1.26 -5.18
N PHE A 180 6.62 -1.48 -3.86
CA PHE A 180 5.57 -2.24 -3.16
C PHE A 180 4.20 -1.59 -3.34
N GLU A 181 4.09 -0.27 -3.19
CA GLU A 181 2.81 0.47 -3.36
C GLU A 181 2.22 0.28 -4.76
N LEU A 182 3.03 0.48 -5.80
CA LEU A 182 2.59 0.33 -7.18
C LEU A 182 2.21 -1.12 -7.52
N ASN A 183 2.98 -2.08 -6.97
CA ASN A 183 2.65 -3.50 -7.08
C ASN A 183 1.33 -3.82 -6.38
N ALA A 184 1.11 -3.32 -5.16
CA ALA A 184 -0.14 -3.52 -4.43
C ALA A 184 -1.34 -2.90 -5.17
N GLU A 185 -1.17 -1.67 -5.68
CA GLU A 185 -2.21 -0.97 -6.45
C GLU A 185 -2.66 -1.77 -7.67
N PHE A 186 -1.74 -2.40 -8.40
CA PHE A 186 -2.08 -3.26 -9.53
C PHE A 186 -2.95 -4.45 -9.10
N HIS A 187 -2.55 -5.18 -8.06
CA HIS A 187 -3.30 -6.35 -7.59
C HIS A 187 -4.68 -5.98 -7.02
N GLU A 188 -4.76 -4.89 -6.26
CA GLU A 188 -6.02 -4.37 -5.73
C GLU A 188 -6.95 -3.87 -6.85
N PHE A 189 -6.38 -3.24 -7.88
CA PHE A 189 -7.14 -2.85 -9.07
C PHE A 189 -7.77 -4.06 -9.76
N VAL A 190 -6.98 -5.11 -10.04
CA VAL A 190 -7.49 -6.33 -10.67
C VAL A 190 -8.59 -6.96 -9.81
N ALA A 191 -8.38 -7.05 -8.49
CA ALA A 191 -9.37 -7.59 -7.58
C ALA A 191 -10.66 -6.76 -7.54
N SER A 192 -10.58 -5.42 -7.59
CA SER A 192 -11.75 -4.54 -7.61
C SER A 192 -12.62 -4.73 -8.86
N CYS A 193 -12.00 -5.09 -9.99
CA CYS A 193 -12.70 -5.41 -11.23
C CYS A 193 -13.54 -6.68 -11.15
N SER A 194 -13.28 -7.57 -10.20
CA SER A 194 -14.05 -8.81 -9.99
C SER A 194 -15.52 -8.55 -9.62
N ARG A 195 -15.80 -7.38 -9.03
CA ARG A 195 -17.10 -7.05 -8.41
C ARG A 195 -17.51 -7.99 -7.29
N ASN A 196 -16.58 -8.80 -6.80
CA ASN A 196 -16.74 -9.65 -5.64
C ASN A 196 -16.02 -9.00 -4.44
N ARG A 197 -16.80 -8.36 -3.57
CA ARG A 197 -16.27 -7.63 -2.41
C ARG A 197 -15.40 -8.49 -1.48
N PHE A 198 -15.67 -9.79 -1.39
CA PHE A 198 -14.91 -10.68 -0.52
C PHE A 198 -13.52 -10.96 -1.09
N LEU A 199 -13.40 -11.19 -2.40
CA LEU A 199 -12.12 -11.35 -3.08
C LEU A 199 -11.31 -10.04 -3.03
N GLU A 200 -11.94 -8.90 -3.31
CA GLU A 200 -11.31 -7.58 -3.22
C GLU A 200 -10.75 -7.33 -1.82
N GLN A 201 -11.55 -7.52 -0.77
CA GLN A 201 -11.09 -7.34 0.61
C GLN A 201 -9.99 -8.30 1.02
N ALA A 202 -10.04 -9.56 0.54
CA ALA A 202 -9.00 -10.54 0.80
C ALA A 202 -7.65 -10.11 0.19
N VAL A 203 -7.64 -9.57 -1.03
CA VAL A 203 -6.42 -9.06 -1.68
C VAL A 203 -5.89 -7.83 -0.97
N ILE A 204 -6.76 -6.86 -0.62
CA ILE A 204 -6.39 -5.67 0.15
C ILE A 204 -5.77 -6.07 1.49
N HIS A 205 -6.39 -7.02 2.20
CA HIS A 205 -5.88 -7.52 3.48
C HIS A 205 -4.49 -8.15 3.34
N GLN A 206 -4.28 -8.99 2.32
CA GLN A 206 -2.97 -9.58 2.03
C GLN A 206 -1.90 -8.52 1.74
N ASN A 207 -2.23 -7.47 0.98
CA ASN A 207 -1.29 -6.38 0.71
C ASN A 207 -0.95 -5.60 1.98
N ARG A 208 -1.91 -5.36 2.88
CA ARG A 208 -1.66 -4.70 4.17
C ARG A 208 -0.69 -5.49 5.04
N LEU A 209 -0.94 -6.80 5.23
CA LEU A 209 -0.02 -7.67 5.96
C LEU A 209 1.39 -7.63 5.39
N ARG A 210 1.51 -7.67 4.05
CA ARG A 210 2.82 -7.65 3.37
C ARG A 210 3.51 -6.28 3.43
N ARG A 211 2.77 -5.19 3.62
CA ARG A 211 3.33 -3.83 3.70
C ARG A 211 4.34 -3.72 4.85
N PHE A 212 4.02 -4.23 6.03
CA PHE A 212 4.94 -4.20 7.18
C PHE A 212 6.28 -4.85 6.85
N PHE A 213 6.26 -5.96 6.12
CA PHE A 213 7.47 -6.65 5.68
C PHE A 213 8.18 -5.95 4.52
N SER A 214 7.45 -5.20 3.69
CA SER A 214 8.03 -4.50 2.56
C SER A 214 8.97 -3.36 2.97
N TYR A 215 8.83 -2.82 4.15
CA TYR A 215 9.69 -1.75 4.66
C TYR A 215 11.16 -2.18 4.85
N ILE A 216 11.39 -3.47 5.07
CA ILE A 216 12.73 -4.04 5.27
C ILE A 216 13.20 -4.87 4.05
N ALA A 217 12.31 -5.11 3.10
CA ALA A 217 12.64 -5.86 1.89
C ALA A 217 13.41 -4.98 0.90
N VAL A 218 14.53 -5.49 0.40
CA VAL A 218 15.26 -4.88 -0.71
C VAL A 218 14.92 -5.64 -1.98
N PHE A 219 14.32 -4.94 -2.94
CA PHE A 219 14.01 -5.51 -4.24
C PHE A 219 15.10 -5.10 -5.24
N ALA A 220 15.71 -6.08 -5.89
CA ALA A 220 16.64 -5.81 -6.98
C ALA A 220 15.93 -5.13 -8.16
N PRO A 221 16.54 -4.12 -8.82
CA PRO A 221 15.94 -3.43 -9.98
C PRO A 221 15.43 -4.39 -11.06
N GLU A 222 16.16 -5.47 -11.30
CA GLU A 222 15.80 -6.52 -12.23
C GLU A 222 14.46 -7.19 -11.86
N ARG A 223 14.24 -7.42 -10.57
CA ARG A 223 12.97 -7.97 -10.08
C ARG A 223 11.81 -7.00 -10.28
N MET A 224 12.04 -5.71 -10.05
CA MET A 224 11.04 -4.66 -10.29
C MET A 224 10.70 -4.61 -11.79
N ARG A 225 11.70 -4.68 -12.66
CA ARG A 225 11.55 -4.71 -14.12
C ARG A 225 10.69 -5.87 -14.58
N VAL A 226 11.00 -7.09 -14.13
CA VAL A 226 10.21 -8.28 -14.45
C VAL A 226 8.76 -8.11 -13.99
N SER A 227 8.54 -7.65 -12.76
CA SER A 227 7.20 -7.48 -12.19
C SER A 227 6.35 -6.49 -13.02
N PHE A 228 6.89 -5.30 -13.32
CA PHE A 228 6.15 -4.30 -14.10
C PHE A 228 5.91 -4.75 -15.55
N SER A 229 6.87 -5.45 -16.18
CA SER A 229 6.67 -6.01 -17.53
C SER A 229 5.54 -7.03 -17.55
N GLU A 230 5.47 -7.88 -16.54
CA GLU A 230 4.39 -8.86 -16.39
C GLU A 230 3.04 -8.17 -16.14
N HIS A 231 2.99 -7.11 -15.31
CA HIS A 231 1.78 -6.32 -15.08
C HIS A 231 1.28 -5.66 -16.38
N VAL A 232 2.17 -5.07 -17.18
CA VAL A 232 1.80 -4.50 -18.49
C VAL A 232 1.19 -5.57 -19.38
N ALA A 233 1.80 -6.74 -19.49
CA ALA A 233 1.28 -7.85 -20.29
C ALA A 233 -0.11 -8.30 -19.83
N ILE A 234 -0.34 -8.39 -18.51
CA ILE A 234 -1.65 -8.76 -17.95
C ILE A 234 -2.70 -7.69 -18.29
N LEU A 235 -2.38 -6.40 -18.10
CA LEU A 235 -3.27 -5.30 -18.42
C LEU A 235 -3.63 -5.26 -19.90
N ASP A 236 -2.67 -5.55 -20.80
CA ASP A 236 -2.91 -5.63 -22.24
C ASP A 236 -3.91 -6.73 -22.59
N ARG A 237 -3.80 -7.92 -21.99
CA ARG A 237 -4.77 -9.01 -22.18
C ARG A 237 -6.16 -8.65 -21.64
N LEU A 238 -6.22 -8.03 -20.46
CA LEU A 238 -7.49 -7.56 -19.90
C LEU A 238 -8.17 -6.52 -20.78
N MET A 239 -7.43 -5.58 -21.33
CA MET A 239 -7.97 -4.56 -22.27
C MET A 239 -8.43 -5.16 -23.60
N ALA A 240 -7.76 -6.22 -24.05
CA ALA A 240 -8.17 -7.00 -25.22
C ALA A 240 -9.39 -7.91 -24.97
N GLY A 241 -9.82 -8.05 -23.70
CA GLY A 241 -10.93 -8.94 -23.32
C GLY A 241 -10.54 -10.40 -23.14
N GLU A 242 -9.24 -10.72 -23.18
CA GLU A 242 -8.68 -12.08 -23.09
C GLU A 242 -8.50 -12.50 -21.62
N ARG A 243 -9.60 -12.68 -20.89
CA ARG A 243 -9.63 -12.88 -19.45
C ARG A 243 -8.88 -14.14 -18.99
N GLU A 244 -9.10 -15.26 -19.66
CA GLU A 244 -8.46 -16.55 -19.35
C GLU A 244 -6.94 -16.46 -19.52
N HIS A 245 -6.48 -15.79 -20.56
CA HIS A 245 -5.07 -15.55 -20.81
C HIS A 245 -4.49 -14.62 -19.74
N ALA A 246 -5.18 -13.53 -19.40
CA ALA A 246 -4.77 -12.62 -18.33
C ALA A 246 -4.66 -13.33 -16.97
N ALA A 247 -5.62 -14.19 -16.63
CA ALA A 247 -5.60 -14.99 -15.40
C ALA A 247 -4.41 -15.96 -15.38
N THR A 248 -4.10 -16.59 -16.51
CA THR A 248 -2.92 -17.46 -16.63
C THR A 248 -1.62 -16.69 -16.45
N LEU A 249 -1.51 -15.49 -17.04
CA LEU A 249 -0.35 -14.61 -16.85
C LEU A 249 -0.21 -14.14 -15.40
N LEU A 250 -1.32 -13.77 -14.75
CA LEU A 250 -1.31 -13.39 -13.34
C LEU A 250 -0.87 -14.55 -12.43
N TRP A 251 -1.35 -15.76 -12.70
CA TRP A 251 -0.91 -16.95 -11.97
C TRP A 251 0.61 -17.18 -12.12
N ARG A 252 1.15 -17.07 -13.36
CA ARG A 252 2.60 -17.19 -13.62
C ARG A 252 3.40 -16.09 -12.93
N HIS A 253 2.92 -14.87 -12.96
CA HIS A 253 3.51 -13.73 -12.24
C HIS A 253 3.64 -14.01 -10.74
N LEU A 254 2.55 -14.47 -10.11
CA LEU A 254 2.54 -14.81 -8.69
C LEU A 254 3.46 -16.00 -8.37
N LEU A 255 3.45 -17.03 -9.22
CA LEU A 255 4.33 -18.18 -9.05
C LEU A 255 5.81 -17.80 -9.21
N GLY A 256 6.15 -16.95 -10.17
CA GLY A 256 7.49 -16.39 -10.32
C GLY A 256 7.90 -15.58 -9.10
N SER A 257 6.99 -14.75 -8.59
CA SER A 257 7.19 -13.90 -7.41
C SER A 257 7.38 -14.72 -6.13
N SER A 258 6.66 -15.81 -5.96
CA SER A 258 6.75 -16.67 -4.76
C SER A 258 8.13 -17.32 -4.58
N ARG A 259 8.86 -17.51 -5.68
CA ARG A 259 10.20 -18.13 -5.69
C ARG A 259 11.31 -17.16 -5.31
N VAL A 260 11.03 -15.86 -5.34
CA VAL A 260 11.99 -14.82 -4.99
C VAL A 260 11.84 -14.49 -3.51
N LYS A 261 12.73 -15.05 -2.69
CA LYS A 261 12.76 -14.70 -1.27
C LYS A 261 13.18 -13.24 -1.11
N PRO A 262 12.44 -12.43 -0.34
CA PRO A 262 12.87 -11.07 -0.06
C PRO A 262 14.22 -11.10 0.65
N ARG A 263 15.17 -10.26 0.21
CA ARG A 263 16.38 -9.99 0.97
C ARG A 263 16.04 -8.91 1.98
N PHE A 264 16.29 -9.18 3.24
CA PHE A 264 16.11 -8.20 4.30
C PHE A 264 17.44 -7.46 4.49
N GLN A 265 17.37 -6.14 4.75
CA GLN A 265 18.56 -5.37 5.07
C GLN A 265 19.14 -5.89 6.41
N ASP A 266 20.35 -6.43 6.38
CA ASP A 266 21.12 -6.65 7.61
C ASP A 266 21.55 -5.28 8.12
N HIS A 267 20.84 -4.75 9.08
CA HIS A 267 21.30 -3.63 9.90
C HIS A 267 22.17 -4.20 11.03
N ARG A 268 23.42 -4.58 10.70
CA ARG A 268 24.49 -4.74 11.70
C ARG A 268 25.29 -3.45 11.82
#